data_01925ce9fc35947de15eb913194b6f64
#
_entry.id   01925ce9fc35947de15eb913194b6f64
#
_cell.length_a   1.000
_cell.length_b   1.000
_cell.length_c   1.000
_cell.angle_alpha   90.00
_cell.angle_beta   90.00
_cell.angle_gamma   90.00
#
_symmetry.space_group_name_H-M   'P 1'
#
loop_
_entity.id
_entity.type
_entity.pdbx_description
1 polymer ?
#
loop_
_entity_poly.entity_id
_entity_poly.type
_entity_poly.pdbx_seq_one_letter_code
_entity_poly.pdbx_strand_id
1 'polypeptide(L)' 'MNKVIIYSKPSCPACKRAKMLAETRKCEVDYLMMGEDFKPKELMEQFPGARTFPQIILNGEKIGGLAALTEMLTNEV' A
#
# COMPACT_ATOMS: atom_id res chain seq x y z
N MET A 1 -14.45 7.73 5.56
CA MET A 1 -13.16 7.95 4.89
C MET A 1 -12.31 6.69 4.98
N ASN A 2 -11.72 6.27 3.87
CA ASN A 2 -10.87 5.08 3.85
C ASN A 2 -9.47 5.41 4.36
N LYS A 3 -8.88 4.47 5.10
CA LYS A 3 -7.50 4.59 5.54
C LYS A 3 -6.66 3.56 4.79
N VAL A 4 -5.58 4.04 4.16
CA VAL A 4 -4.69 3.21 3.36
C VAL A 4 -3.29 3.28 3.92
N ILE A 5 -2.69 2.12 4.21
CA ILE A 5 -1.30 2.03 4.61
C ILE A 5 -0.55 1.36 3.47
N ILE A 6 0.46 2.05 2.94
CA ILE A 6 1.23 1.55 1.80
C ILE A 6 2.67 1.29 2.22
N TYR A 7 3.06 0.01 2.19
CA TYR A 7 4.45 -0.37 2.43
C TYR A 7 5.19 -0.33 1.10
N SER A 8 6.10 0.63 0.95
CA SER A 8 6.79 0.90 -0.30
C SER A 8 8.30 0.71 -0.19
N LYS A 9 8.98 0.82 -1.32
CA LYS A 9 10.44 0.78 -1.37
C LYS A 9 10.95 1.89 -2.28
N PRO A 10 12.26 2.25 -2.20
CA PRO A 10 12.83 3.23 -3.12
C PRO A 10 12.69 2.78 -4.58
N SER A 11 12.50 3.75 -5.47
CA SER A 11 12.41 3.51 -6.92
C SER A 11 11.30 2.55 -7.32
N CYS A 12 10.13 2.69 -6.71
CA CYS A 12 8.99 1.85 -7.00
C CYS A 12 7.87 2.68 -7.64
N PRO A 13 7.73 2.66 -8.98
CA PRO A 13 6.66 3.41 -9.65
C PRO A 13 5.26 2.98 -9.23
N ALA A 14 5.05 1.67 -9.05
CA ALA A 14 3.76 1.16 -8.62
C ALA A 14 3.37 1.67 -7.23
N CYS A 15 4.36 1.81 -6.33
CA CYS A 15 4.11 2.35 -5.00
C CYS A 15 3.64 3.81 -5.08
N LYS A 16 4.28 4.60 -5.93
CA LYS A 16 3.89 5.99 -6.15
C LYS A 16 2.49 6.09 -6.74
N ARG A 17 2.16 5.22 -7.68
CA ARG A 17 0.82 5.18 -8.28
C ARG A 17 -0.24 4.83 -7.24
N ALA A 18 0.06 3.91 -6.35
CA ALA A 18 -0.86 3.55 -5.28
C ALA A 18 -1.13 4.74 -4.37
N LYS A 19 -0.07 5.47 -4.00
CA LYS A 19 -0.20 6.67 -3.19
C LYS A 19 -1.07 7.72 -3.88
N MET A 20 -0.79 7.98 -5.16
CA MET A 20 -1.54 8.96 -5.93
C MET A 20 -3.00 8.59 -6.07
N LEU A 21 -3.28 7.32 -6.33
CA LEU A 21 -4.65 6.84 -6.43
C LEU A 21 -5.41 7.04 -5.13
N ALA A 22 -4.80 6.65 -4.02
CA ALA A 22 -5.43 6.80 -2.71
C ALA A 22 -5.70 8.26 -2.37
N GLU A 23 -4.74 9.14 -2.66
CA GLU A 23 -4.91 10.57 -2.45
C GLU A 23 -6.01 11.16 -3.32
N THR A 24 -6.08 10.74 -4.58
CA THR A 24 -7.13 11.17 -5.51
C THR A 24 -8.51 10.78 -5.01
N ARG A 25 -8.61 9.64 -4.33
CA ARG A 25 -9.87 9.15 -3.75
C ARG A 25 -10.11 9.69 -2.34
N LYS A 26 -9.30 10.66 -1.92
CA LYS A 26 -9.43 11.34 -0.61
C LYS A 26 -9.30 10.38 0.57
N CYS A 27 -8.48 9.35 0.42
CA CYS A 27 -8.15 8.43 1.51
C CYS A 27 -7.16 9.07 2.46
N GLU A 28 -7.17 8.62 3.71
CA GLU A 28 -6.10 8.92 4.64
C GLU A 28 -4.95 7.95 4.31
N VAL A 29 -3.78 8.48 3.96
CA VAL A 29 -2.67 7.65 3.47
C VAL A 29 -1.47 7.69 4.40
N ASP A 30 -1.01 6.51 4.82
CA ASP A 30 0.28 6.34 5.49
C ASP A 30 1.23 5.69 4.48
N TYR A 31 2.17 6.44 3.97
CA TYR A 31 3.12 5.97 2.97
C TYR A 31 4.45 5.65 3.66
N LEU A 32 4.72 4.36 3.83
CA LEU A 32 5.89 3.89 4.58
C LEU A 32 6.99 3.45 3.62
N MET A 33 8.21 3.92 3.87
CA MET A 33 9.35 3.65 3.02
C MET A 33 10.29 2.64 3.66
N MET A 34 10.60 1.56 2.94
CA MET A 34 11.54 0.55 3.43
C MET A 34 12.91 1.18 3.68
N GLY A 35 13.49 0.85 4.82
CA GLY A 35 14.77 1.39 5.23
C GLY A 35 14.65 2.62 6.12
N GLU A 36 13.56 3.38 5.99
CA GLU A 36 13.31 4.56 6.82
C GLU A 36 12.22 4.28 7.86
N ASP A 37 11.08 3.75 7.42
CA ASP A 37 9.91 3.55 8.27
C ASP A 37 9.75 2.10 8.73
N PHE A 38 10.30 1.16 8.01
CA PHE A 38 10.26 -0.25 8.37
C PHE A 38 11.42 -0.99 7.73
N LYS A 39 11.72 -2.19 8.24
CA LYS A 39 12.76 -3.05 7.70
C LYS A 39 12.14 -4.21 6.94
N PRO A 40 12.87 -4.80 5.97
CA PRO A 40 12.36 -5.96 5.22
C PRO A 40 11.85 -7.09 6.11
N LYS A 41 12.51 -7.33 7.23
CA LYS A 41 12.09 -8.37 8.17
C LYS A 41 10.70 -8.08 8.74
N GLU A 42 10.43 -6.84 9.08
CA GLU A 42 9.13 -6.45 9.61
C GLU A 42 8.03 -6.64 8.57
N LEU A 43 8.33 -6.32 7.32
CA LEU A 43 7.40 -6.54 6.22
C LEU A 43 7.07 -8.03 6.07
N MET A 44 8.10 -8.88 6.11
CA MET A 44 7.92 -10.32 5.96
C MET A 44 7.10 -10.93 7.10
N GLU A 45 7.20 -10.36 8.29
CA GLU A 45 6.40 -10.80 9.43
C GLU A 45 4.92 -10.47 9.22
N GLN A 46 4.61 -9.29 8.68
CA GLN A 46 3.23 -8.88 8.43
C GLN A 46 2.65 -9.49 7.16
N PHE A 47 3.48 -9.67 6.14
CA PHE A 47 3.05 -10.19 4.84
C PHE A 47 3.90 -11.41 4.46
N PRO A 48 3.69 -12.57 5.11
CA PRO A 48 4.49 -13.75 4.80
C PRO A 48 4.37 -14.11 3.32
N GLY A 49 5.51 -14.34 2.69
CA GLY A 49 5.55 -14.68 1.27
C GLY A 49 5.45 -13.50 0.32
N ALA A 50 5.42 -12.28 0.83
CA ALA A 50 5.38 -11.09 -0.03
C ALA A 50 6.65 -10.97 -0.86
N ARG A 51 6.49 -10.78 -2.18
CA ARG A 51 7.62 -10.66 -3.10
C ARG A 51 7.56 -9.40 -3.94
N THR A 52 6.48 -8.65 -3.82
CA THR A 52 6.26 -7.47 -4.64
C THR A 52 5.89 -6.28 -3.78
N PHE A 53 6.04 -5.09 -4.35
CA PHE A 53 5.62 -3.84 -3.76
C PHE A 53 4.68 -3.14 -4.74
N PRO A 54 3.77 -2.32 -4.24
CA PRO A 54 3.50 -2.05 -2.83
C PRO A 54 2.77 -3.20 -2.12
N GLN A 55 2.83 -3.22 -0.78
CA GLN A 55 1.97 -4.06 0.03
C GLN A 55 1.03 -3.13 0.79
N ILE A 56 -0.26 -3.34 0.66
CA ILE A 56 -1.27 -2.36 1.06
C ILE A 56 -2.26 -2.93 2.07
N ILE A 57 -2.55 -2.11 3.08
CA ILE A 57 -3.60 -2.39 4.06
C ILE A 57 -4.68 -1.33 3.87
N LEU A 58 -5.90 -1.76 3.58
CA LEU A 58 -7.05 -0.87 3.42
C LEU A 58 -8.03 -1.12 4.55
N ASN A 59 -8.24 -0.08 5.38
CA ASN A 59 -9.15 -0.15 6.52
C ASN A 59 -8.86 -1.35 7.44
N GLY A 60 -7.57 -1.62 7.66
CA GLY A 60 -7.14 -2.73 8.53
C GLY A 60 -7.05 -4.08 7.85
N GLU A 61 -7.37 -4.18 6.58
CA GLU A 61 -7.37 -5.43 5.83
C GLU A 61 -6.23 -5.45 4.81
N LYS A 62 -5.46 -6.53 4.79
CA LYS A 62 -4.36 -6.70 3.83
C LYS A 62 -4.94 -7.07 2.48
N ILE A 63 -4.85 -6.17 1.52
CA ILE A 63 -5.46 -6.39 0.20
C ILE A 63 -4.48 -6.75 -0.90
N GLY A 64 -3.19 -6.56 -0.68
CA GLY A 64 -2.16 -6.88 -1.66
C GLY A 64 -1.55 -5.64 -2.29
N GLY A 65 -1.46 -5.62 -3.62
CA GLY A 65 -0.74 -4.58 -4.33
C GLY A 65 -1.61 -3.54 -5.02
N LEU A 66 -0.99 -2.84 -5.98
CA LEU A 66 -1.66 -1.75 -6.70
C LEU A 66 -2.94 -2.19 -7.42
N ALA A 67 -2.91 -3.37 -8.05
CA ALA A 67 -4.08 -3.85 -8.78
C ALA A 67 -5.28 -4.03 -7.86
N ALA A 68 -5.07 -4.62 -6.68
CA ALA A 68 -6.14 -4.81 -5.71
C ALA A 68 -6.68 -3.47 -5.21
N LEU A 69 -5.80 -2.51 -4.92
CA LEU A 69 -6.21 -1.19 -4.49
C LEU A 69 -7.02 -0.48 -5.56
N THR A 70 -6.56 -0.55 -6.81
CA THR A 70 -7.26 0.06 -7.94
C THR A 70 -8.67 -0.50 -8.07
N GLU A 71 -8.80 -1.82 -8.01
CA GLU A 71 -10.09 -2.48 -8.10
C GLU A 71 -11.04 -2.07 -6.98
N MET A 72 -10.54 -2.09 -5.74
CA MET A 72 -11.38 -1.78 -4.59
C MET A 72 -11.83 -0.31 -4.57
N LEU A 73 -10.95 0.62 -4.89
CA LEU A 73 -11.29 2.03 -4.89
C LEU A 73 -12.14 2.42 -6.11
N THR A 74 -11.93 1.76 -7.25
CA THR A 74 -12.71 2.03 -8.45
C THR A 74 -14.15 1.54 -8.31
N ASN A 75 -14.36 0.43 -7.59
CA ASN A 75 -15.70 -0.14 -7.39
C ASN A 75 -16.46 0.52 -6.24
N GLU A 76 -15.85 1.44 -5.54
CA GLU A 76 -16.55 2.22 -4.51
C GLU A 76 -17.47 3.24 -5.15
N VAL A 77 -18.68 3.27 -4.69
CA VAL A 77 -19.71 4.19 -5.20
C VAL A 77 -20.05 5.23 -4.17
#